data_a7881bb7f8bd604c6fa14ff533223b30
#
_entry.id   a7881bb7f8bd604c6fa14ff533223b30
#
_cell.length_a   1.000
_cell.length_b   1.000
_cell.length_c   1.000
_cell.angle_alpha   90.00
_cell.angle_beta   90.00
_cell.angle_gamma   90.00
#
_symmetry.space_group_name_H-M   'P 1'
#
loop_
_entity.id
_entity.type
_entity.pdbx_description
1 polymer ?
#
loop_
_entity_poly.entity_id
_entity_poly.type
_entity_poly.pdbx_seq_one_letter_code
_entity_poly.pdbx_strand_id
1 'polypeptide(L)'
;MENLHKYGLVPVIQDMIKKGTPFLGICLGLQLLFESSEETPGVEGLGILKGKILRIPPSPGLKIPHMGWNSLHLQNNGRLFKDIPEDTHVYFCTFLLSPGRRSADREGSD
;
A
#
# COMPACT_ATOMS: atom_id res chain seq x y z
N MET A 1 -2.38 -10.77 -9.95
CA MET A 1 -3.14 -11.82 -9.23
C MET A 1 -3.26 -13.13 -9.99
N GLU A 2 -3.50 -13.09 -11.29
CA GLU A 2 -3.65 -14.30 -12.10
C GLU A 2 -2.46 -15.26 -11.95
N ASN A 3 -1.25 -14.76 -12.07
CA ASN A 3 -0.05 -15.59 -11.91
C ASN A 3 0.10 -16.15 -10.50
N LEU A 4 -0.30 -15.41 -9.47
CA LEU A 4 -0.28 -15.91 -8.10
C LEU A 4 -1.25 -17.06 -7.89
N HIS A 5 -2.44 -16.97 -8.48
CA HIS A 5 -3.41 -18.07 -8.45
C HIS A 5 -2.91 -19.28 -9.24
N LYS A 6 -2.35 -19.04 -10.44
CA LYS A 6 -1.85 -20.09 -11.31
C LYS A 6 -0.78 -20.96 -10.64
N TYR A 7 0.09 -20.35 -9.86
CA TYR A 7 1.18 -21.07 -9.18
C TYR A 7 0.84 -21.45 -7.73
N GLY A 8 -0.43 -21.23 -7.30
CA GLY A 8 -0.85 -21.59 -5.94
C GLY A 8 -0.18 -20.79 -4.83
N LEU A 9 0.26 -19.57 -5.12
CA LEU A 9 1.01 -18.75 -4.17
C LEU A 9 0.11 -17.97 -3.20
N VAL A 10 -1.16 -17.75 -3.56
CA VAL A 10 -2.07 -16.96 -2.72
C VAL A 10 -2.24 -17.55 -1.32
N PRO A 11 -2.59 -18.86 -1.17
CA PRO A 11 -2.69 -19.46 0.16
C PRO A 11 -1.38 -19.45 0.93
N VAL A 12 -0.26 -19.64 0.25
CA VAL A 12 1.07 -19.63 0.86
C VAL A 12 1.39 -18.25 1.45
N ILE A 13 1.19 -17.19 0.69
CA ILE A 13 1.44 -15.82 1.13
C ILE A 13 0.54 -15.47 2.31
N GLN A 14 -0.75 -15.77 2.22
CA GLN A 14 -1.71 -15.51 3.30
C GLN A 14 -1.33 -16.24 4.58
N ASP A 15 -0.92 -17.50 4.47
CA ASP A 15 -0.53 -18.32 5.61
C ASP A 15 0.76 -17.82 6.28
N MET A 16 1.76 -17.44 5.49
CA MET A 16 3.02 -16.89 6.01
C MET A 16 2.80 -15.58 6.76
N ILE A 17 1.91 -14.72 6.27
CA ILE A 17 1.58 -13.48 6.95
C ILE A 17 0.82 -13.74 8.25
N LYS A 18 -0.10 -14.68 8.29
CA LYS A 18 -0.81 -15.09 9.52
C LYS A 18 0.15 -15.62 10.57
N LYS A 19 1.24 -16.25 10.18
CA LYS A 19 2.28 -16.75 11.10
C LYS A 19 3.19 -15.65 11.64
N GLY A 20 3.01 -14.39 11.20
CA GLY A 20 3.80 -13.26 11.65
C GLY A 20 5.11 -13.09 10.89
N THR A 21 5.31 -13.77 9.78
CA THR A 21 6.47 -13.59 8.93
C THR A 21 6.47 -12.17 8.36
N PRO A 22 7.57 -11.40 8.49
CA PRO A 22 7.65 -10.07 7.89
C PRO A 22 7.46 -10.14 6.38
N PHE A 23 6.68 -9.22 5.84
CA PHE A 23 6.38 -9.15 4.41
C PHE A 23 6.56 -7.72 3.90
N LEU A 24 7.31 -7.57 2.83
CA LEU A 24 7.52 -6.28 2.16
C LEU A 24 6.89 -6.30 0.78
N GLY A 25 5.88 -5.46 0.57
CA GLY A 25 5.25 -5.26 -0.73
C GLY A 25 5.77 -3.99 -1.38
N ILE A 26 6.31 -4.12 -2.58
CA ILE A 26 6.87 -3.01 -3.36
C ILE A 26 6.01 -2.81 -4.60
N CYS A 27 5.59 -1.55 -4.87
CA CYS A 27 4.80 -1.16 -6.04
C CYS A 27 3.52 -2.01 -6.16
N LEU A 28 3.40 -2.82 -7.21
CA LEU A 28 2.28 -3.74 -7.40
C LEU A 28 2.12 -4.72 -6.23
N GLY A 29 3.23 -5.14 -5.62
CA GLY A 29 3.18 -6.02 -4.44
C GLY A 29 2.47 -5.39 -3.25
N LEU A 30 2.63 -4.08 -3.03
CA LEU A 30 1.87 -3.36 -2.02
C LEU A 30 0.38 -3.30 -2.37
N GLN A 31 0.07 -3.00 -3.64
CA GLN A 31 -1.31 -2.90 -4.10
C GLN A 31 -2.08 -4.22 -3.95
N LEU A 32 -1.40 -5.35 -4.19
CA LEU A 32 -2.00 -6.67 -4.07
C LEU A 32 -2.37 -7.06 -2.63
N LEU A 33 -1.79 -6.41 -1.63
CA LEU A 33 -2.14 -6.66 -0.23
C LEU A 33 -3.55 -6.18 0.13
N PHE A 34 -4.11 -5.24 -0.62
CA PHE A 34 -5.45 -4.69 -0.40
C PHE A 34 -6.54 -5.60 -0.98
N GLU A 35 -7.79 -5.28 -0.69
CA GLU A 35 -8.95 -6.05 -1.16
C GLU A 35 -9.19 -5.88 -2.65
N SER A 36 -8.99 -4.66 -3.17
CA SER A 36 -9.19 -4.34 -4.57
C SER A 36 -8.45 -3.08 -4.98
N SER A 37 -8.40 -2.82 -6.29
CA SER A 37 -7.78 -1.62 -6.86
C SER A 37 -8.62 -1.07 -8.01
N GLU A 38 -8.73 0.24 -8.12
CA GLU A 38 -9.36 0.90 -9.26
C GLU A 38 -8.58 0.73 -10.57
N GLU A 39 -7.29 0.39 -10.47
CA GLU A 39 -6.46 0.11 -11.66
C GLU A 39 -6.91 -1.16 -12.37
N THR A 40 -7.39 -2.15 -11.61
CA THR A 40 -7.86 -3.44 -12.15
C THR A 40 -9.25 -3.76 -11.59
N PRO A 41 -10.31 -3.12 -12.09
CA PRO A 41 -11.66 -3.36 -11.62
C PRO A 41 -12.06 -4.84 -11.76
N GLY A 42 -12.73 -5.37 -10.75
CA GLY A 42 -13.21 -6.74 -10.74
C GLY A 42 -12.17 -7.80 -10.35
N VAL A 43 -10.94 -7.42 -10.11
CA VAL A 43 -9.90 -8.34 -9.62
C VAL A 43 -9.75 -8.17 -8.12
N GLU A 44 -9.87 -9.27 -7.38
CA GLU A 44 -9.65 -9.28 -5.94
C GLU A 44 -8.15 -9.36 -5.61
N GLY A 45 -7.70 -8.54 -4.65
CA GLY A 45 -6.38 -8.64 -4.07
C GLY A 45 -6.27 -9.75 -3.03
N LEU A 46 -5.18 -9.77 -2.29
CA LEU A 46 -4.95 -10.75 -1.22
C LEU A 46 -5.83 -10.50 0.01
N GLY A 47 -6.38 -9.29 0.15
CA GLY A 47 -7.28 -8.95 1.25
C GLY A 47 -6.63 -8.90 2.64
N ILE A 48 -5.30 -8.81 2.71
CA ILE A 48 -4.57 -8.76 3.97
C ILE A 48 -4.74 -7.41 4.64
N LEU A 49 -4.68 -6.34 3.86
CA LEU A 49 -4.99 -4.99 4.29
C LEU A 49 -6.40 -4.64 3.86
N LYS A 50 -7.19 -4.13 4.80
CA LYS A 50 -8.55 -3.69 4.49
C LYS A 50 -8.55 -2.42 3.69
N GLY A 51 -9.43 -2.32 2.71
CA GLY A 51 -9.62 -1.15 1.89
C GLY A 51 -9.29 -1.37 0.43
N LYS A 52 -9.35 -0.29 -0.31
CA LYS A 52 -9.15 -0.28 -1.76
C LYS A 52 -8.03 0.68 -2.14
N ILE A 53 -7.33 0.35 -3.19
CA ILE A 53 -6.43 1.27 -3.85
C ILE A 53 -7.24 2.13 -4.81
N LEU A 54 -7.17 3.45 -4.65
CA LEU A 54 -7.92 4.41 -5.44
C LEU A 54 -6.97 5.24 -6.31
N ARG A 55 -7.48 5.71 -7.46
CA ARG A 55 -6.75 6.71 -8.24
C ARG A 55 -6.77 8.03 -7.50
N ILE A 56 -5.68 8.79 -7.62
CA ILE A 56 -5.63 10.15 -7.07
C ILE A 56 -6.72 10.98 -7.77
N PRO A 57 -7.66 11.59 -7.02
CA PRO A 57 -8.73 12.36 -7.63
C PRO A 57 -8.18 13.52 -8.46
N PRO A 58 -8.69 13.76 -9.67
CA PRO A 58 -8.29 14.96 -10.42
C PRO A 58 -8.71 16.22 -9.67
N SER A 59 -7.80 17.17 -9.59
CA SER A 59 -8.05 18.45 -8.93
C SER A 59 -7.34 19.56 -9.71
N PRO A 60 -7.93 20.76 -9.81
CA PRO A 60 -7.29 21.89 -10.50
C PRO A 60 -5.91 22.17 -9.91
N GLY A 61 -4.91 22.28 -10.78
CA GLY A 61 -3.53 22.55 -10.38
C GLY A 61 -2.72 21.33 -9.95
N LEU A 62 -3.33 20.15 -9.86
CA LEU A 62 -2.61 18.92 -9.55
C LEU A 62 -2.30 18.14 -10.82
N LYS A 63 -1.04 17.73 -10.96
CA LYS A 63 -0.62 16.79 -12.00
C LYS A 63 -0.85 15.35 -11.51
N ILE A 64 -1.44 14.54 -12.38
CA ILE A 64 -1.61 13.10 -12.17
C ILE A 64 -0.94 12.38 -13.35
N PRO A 65 0.04 11.48 -13.13
CA PRO A 65 0.52 10.99 -11.82
C PRO A 65 1.29 12.03 -11.00
N HIS A 66 1.31 11.83 -9.68
CA HIS A 66 2.18 12.60 -8.80
C HIS A 66 3.63 12.15 -9.01
N MET A 67 4.44 13.02 -9.57
CA MET A 67 5.85 12.76 -9.83
C MET A 67 6.68 13.93 -9.29
N GLY A 68 7.62 13.66 -8.43
CA GLY A 68 8.48 14.69 -7.88
C GLY A 68 8.98 14.37 -6.48
N TRP A 69 9.79 15.27 -5.95
CA TRP A 69 10.32 15.19 -4.60
C TRP A 69 9.31 15.72 -3.60
N ASN A 70 9.12 15.00 -2.52
CA ASN A 70 8.30 15.45 -1.40
C ASN A 70 8.80 14.86 -0.10
N SER A 71 8.41 15.48 1.01
CA SER A 71 8.83 15.03 2.34
C SER A 71 7.97 13.87 2.84
N LEU A 72 8.57 13.02 3.66
CA LEU A 72 7.87 11.96 4.36
C LEU A 72 7.35 12.47 5.70
N HIS A 73 6.10 12.15 6.02
CA HIS A 73 5.55 12.28 7.35
C HIS A 73 5.48 10.90 7.99
N LEU A 74 6.38 10.65 8.95
CA LEU A 74 6.48 9.34 9.59
C LEU A 74 5.37 9.19 10.64
N GLN A 75 4.54 8.18 10.47
CA GLN A 75 3.35 7.98 11.32
C GLN A 75 3.63 7.11 12.54
N ASN A 76 4.70 6.33 12.50
CA ASN A 76 5.07 5.42 13.59
C ASN A 76 6.58 5.20 13.61
N ASN A 77 7.06 4.51 14.64
CA ASN A 77 8.48 4.13 14.79
C ASN A 77 8.74 2.72 14.23
N GLY A 78 8.14 2.43 13.06
CA GLY A 78 8.31 1.14 12.40
C GLY A 78 9.76 0.85 12.01
N ARG A 79 10.08 -0.45 11.91
CA ARG A 79 11.43 -0.89 11.58
C ARG A 79 11.95 -0.40 10.24
N LEU A 80 11.05 -0.22 9.27
CA LEU A 80 11.41 0.20 7.91
C LEU A 80 12.00 1.61 7.87
N PHE A 81 11.49 2.51 8.70
CA PHE A 81 11.92 3.91 8.74
C PHE A 81 12.79 4.25 9.96
N LYS A 82 13.31 3.23 10.63
CA LYS A 82 14.23 3.42 11.74
C LYS A 82 15.44 4.23 11.28
N ASP A 83 15.81 5.23 12.04
CA ASP A 83 16.94 6.12 11.75
C ASP A 83 16.75 7.02 10.51
N ILE A 84 15.54 7.08 9.95
CA ILE A 84 15.21 8.06 8.92
C ILE A 84 14.58 9.28 9.57
N PRO A 85 15.18 10.48 9.41
CA PRO A 85 14.62 11.69 10.00
C PRO A 85 13.24 12.05 9.42
N GLU A 86 12.41 12.69 10.25
CA GLU A 86 11.16 13.31 9.79
C GLU A 86 11.46 14.33 8.69
N ASP A 87 10.53 14.50 7.76
CA ASP A 87 10.67 15.40 6.61
C ASP A 87 11.79 15.03 5.62
N THR A 88 12.32 13.82 5.68
CA THR A 88 13.24 13.31 4.65
C THR A 88 12.53 13.34 3.30
N HIS A 89 13.18 13.90 2.28
CA HIS A 89 12.63 13.98 0.94
C HIS A 89 12.90 12.71 0.14
N VAL A 90 11.87 12.20 -0.50
CA VAL A 90 11.97 11.08 -1.44
C VAL A 90 11.27 11.43 -2.75
N TYR A 91 11.63 10.73 -3.82
CA TYR A 91 10.97 10.90 -5.10
C TYR A 91 9.73 10.02 -5.20
N PHE A 92 8.60 10.64 -5.48
CA PHE A 92 7.34 9.95 -5.70
C PHE A 92 7.04 9.82 -7.17
N CYS A 93 6.46 8.67 -7.55
CA CYS A 93 5.93 8.41 -8.88
C CYS A 93 4.68 7.55 -8.71
N THR A 94 3.51 8.19 -8.61
CA THR A 94 2.26 7.45 -8.36
C THR A 94 1.03 8.20 -8.88
N PHE A 95 0.05 7.46 -9.34
CA PHE A 95 -1.30 7.95 -9.63
C PHE A 95 -2.37 7.22 -8.80
N LEU A 96 -1.94 6.38 -7.86
CA LEU A 96 -2.79 5.60 -6.96
C LEU A 96 -2.53 6.01 -5.51
N LEU A 97 -3.54 5.89 -4.69
CA LEU A 97 -3.43 6.12 -3.26
C LEU A 97 -4.26 5.09 -2.47
N SER A 98 -3.88 4.89 -1.23
CA SER A 98 -4.69 4.18 -0.25
C SER A 98 -5.28 5.22 0.70
N PRO A 99 -6.62 5.28 0.86
CA PRO A 99 -7.21 6.18 1.84
C PRO A 99 -6.70 5.86 3.23
N GLY A 100 -6.31 6.90 3.97
CA GLY A 100 -5.91 6.75 5.36
C GLY A 100 -7.08 6.24 6.21
N ARG A 101 -6.78 5.43 7.20
CA ARG A 101 -7.77 5.01 8.17
C ARG A 101 -8.16 6.20 9.06
N ARG A 102 -9.42 6.24 9.47
CA ARG A 102 -9.86 7.17 10.50
C ARG A 102 -9.16 6.84 11.82
N SER A 103 -9.02 7.84 12.69
CA SER A 103 -8.34 7.65 13.98
C SER A 103 -8.93 6.52 14.83
N ALA A 104 -10.23 6.28 14.73
CA ALA A 104 -10.90 5.18 15.43
C ALA A 104 -10.49 3.79 14.90
N ASP A 105 -10.01 3.72 13.66
CA ASP A 105 -9.61 2.47 13.02
C ASP A 105 -8.11 2.18 13.20
N ARG A 106 -7.39 3.08 13.87
CA ARG A 106 -5.94 2.95 14.05
C ARG A 106 -5.53 2.12 15.25
N GLU A 107 -6.47 1.81 16.15
CA GLU A 107 -6.19 0.92 17.28
C GLU A 107 -5.87 -0.48 16.75
N GLY A 108 -4.63 -0.94 17.01
CA GLY A 108 -4.15 -2.24 16.57
C GLY A 108 -3.66 -2.32 15.13
N SER A 109 -3.46 -1.20 14.45
CA SER A 109 -2.97 -1.16 13.06
C SER A 109 -1.50 -0.76 12.95
N ASP A 110 -0.65 -1.48 13.58
CA ASP A 110 0.80 -1.29 13.43
C ASP A 110 1.36 -2.03 12.19
#